data_11a0e2ce7f53a3aa737d8e705551f92e
#
_entry.id   11a0e2ce7f53a3aa737d8e705551f92e
#
_cell.length_a   1.000
_cell.length_b   1.000
_cell.length_c   1.000
_cell.angle_alpha   90.00
_cell.angle_beta   90.00
_cell.angle_gamma   90.00
#
_symmetry.space_group_name_H-M   'P 1'
#
loop_
_entity.id
_entity.type
_entity.pdbx_description
1 polymer ?
#
loop_
_entity_poly.entity_id
_entity_poly.type
_entity_poly.pdbx_seq_one_letter_code
_entity_poly.pdbx_strand_id
1 'polypeptide(L)'
;MERNIFKGVNSLKFYERFNSDDSCYNYLSEIKWSGNSYVCRKCGNTHYCKGRSPYSRRCTRCKYDESVTSGTMIDKCKFPILLAFHIAFKICTKKKGMSSLELSEEYGLRQKTCWEFKWKIQQAMKSSGKHPLTGEVHVDEFYVGGEEDGIIGRNPKGKKKLVIAALEIVKGGVGRAYAQVIDDASATSFRPFFEKYISKDATIVTDEWNGYKPLMRDYNIEQRRSDDGKAFPQMHIHIMNIKGWLRGIHHHCSKERMQGYLDEYHFRFNRRVHMDTIFDVLTRRMVSNQPTRL
;
A
#
# COMPACT_ATOMS: atom_id res chain seq x y z
N MET A 1 9.85 -12.53 -25.11
CA MET A 1 9.01 -13.37 -24.22
C MET A 1 7.96 -12.51 -23.58
N GLU A 2 6.68 -12.78 -23.87
CA GLU A 2 5.58 -12.14 -23.13
C GLU A 2 5.75 -12.43 -21.65
N ARG A 3 5.63 -11.41 -20.83
CA ARG A 3 5.69 -11.57 -19.37
C ARG A 3 4.48 -12.40 -18.92
N ASN A 4 4.71 -13.49 -18.25
CA ASN A 4 3.65 -14.33 -17.66
C ASN A 4 2.98 -13.57 -16.50
N ILE A 5 2.06 -12.67 -16.87
CA ILE A 5 1.34 -11.79 -15.94
C ILE A 5 0.00 -12.45 -15.63
N PHE A 6 -0.34 -12.62 -14.35
CA PHE A 6 -1.71 -12.96 -13.97
C PHE A 6 -2.60 -11.72 -14.10
N LYS A 7 -3.64 -11.84 -14.93
CA LYS A 7 -4.67 -10.80 -15.10
C LYS A 7 -6.02 -11.35 -14.67
N GLY A 8 -6.65 -10.71 -13.71
CA GLY A 8 -8.01 -10.99 -13.27
C GLY A 8 -8.24 -10.72 -11.79
N VAL A 9 -9.51 -10.59 -11.44
CA VAL A 9 -10.02 -10.47 -10.07
C VAL A 9 -10.94 -11.65 -9.71
N ASN A 10 -11.16 -12.56 -10.63
CA ASN A 10 -12.02 -13.72 -10.44
C ASN A 10 -11.27 -14.80 -9.64
N SER A 11 -11.84 -15.21 -8.51
CA SER A 11 -11.23 -16.20 -7.63
C SER A 11 -11.08 -17.59 -8.29
N LEU A 12 -12.01 -18.02 -9.14
CA LEU A 12 -11.91 -19.31 -9.82
C LEU A 12 -10.70 -19.35 -10.75
N LYS A 13 -10.56 -18.35 -11.63
CA LYS A 13 -9.38 -18.21 -12.51
C LYS A 13 -8.07 -18.12 -11.73
N PHE A 14 -8.11 -17.48 -10.55
CA PHE A 14 -6.95 -17.40 -9.69
C PHE A 14 -6.57 -18.76 -9.13
N TYR A 15 -7.54 -19.55 -8.62
CA TYR A 15 -7.31 -20.88 -8.06
C TYR A 15 -6.93 -21.90 -9.13
N GLU A 16 -7.45 -21.80 -10.35
CA GLU A 16 -7.01 -22.58 -11.50
C GLU A 16 -5.53 -22.33 -11.82
N ARG A 17 -5.10 -21.07 -11.80
CA ARG A 17 -3.72 -20.67 -12.11
C ARG A 17 -2.75 -21.01 -10.98
N PHE A 18 -3.16 -20.80 -9.74
CA PHE A 18 -2.38 -21.05 -8.53
C PHE A 18 -3.04 -22.12 -7.69
N ASN A 19 -2.86 -23.37 -8.13
CA ASN A 19 -3.47 -24.56 -7.54
C ASN A 19 -2.49 -25.41 -6.71
N SER A 20 -1.21 -25.04 -6.66
CA SER A 20 -0.15 -25.74 -5.95
C SER A 20 0.98 -24.81 -5.55
N ASP A 21 1.77 -25.20 -4.56
CA ASP A 21 2.99 -24.49 -4.18
C ASP A 21 3.95 -24.33 -5.37
N ASP A 22 4.02 -25.33 -6.23
CA ASP A 22 4.89 -25.37 -7.41
C ASP A 22 4.51 -24.27 -8.41
N SER A 23 3.22 -24.08 -8.69
CA SER A 23 2.72 -23.01 -9.56
C SER A 23 3.05 -21.62 -9.01
N CYS A 24 3.02 -21.46 -7.69
CA CYS A 24 3.37 -20.20 -7.02
C CYS A 24 4.89 -19.93 -7.06
N TYR A 25 5.71 -20.95 -6.79
CA TYR A 25 7.17 -20.81 -6.88
C TYR A 25 7.64 -20.52 -8.30
N ASN A 26 7.04 -21.15 -9.31
CA ASN A 26 7.34 -20.86 -10.71
C ASN A 26 7.07 -19.39 -11.02
N TYR A 27 5.88 -18.88 -10.67
CA TYR A 27 5.51 -17.49 -10.88
C TYR A 27 6.47 -16.50 -10.19
N LEU A 28 6.85 -16.79 -8.93
CA LEU A 28 7.83 -15.98 -8.20
C LEU A 28 9.21 -15.99 -8.86
N SER A 29 9.64 -17.14 -9.38
CA SER A 29 10.95 -17.27 -10.03
C SER A 29 11.05 -16.44 -11.31
N GLU A 30 9.97 -16.40 -12.08
CA GLU A 30 9.87 -15.56 -13.29
C GLU A 30 9.88 -14.06 -12.96
N ILE A 31 9.29 -13.66 -11.82
CA ILE A 31 9.34 -12.27 -11.35
C ILE A 31 10.74 -11.94 -10.84
N LYS A 32 11.27 -12.75 -9.92
CA LYS A 32 12.52 -12.46 -9.21
C LYS A 32 13.73 -12.42 -10.13
N TRP A 33 13.76 -13.33 -11.11
CA TRP A 33 14.88 -13.50 -12.01
C TRP A 33 14.49 -13.24 -13.48
N SER A 34 13.57 -12.30 -13.69
CA SER A 34 13.14 -11.91 -15.03
C SER A 34 14.34 -11.47 -15.89
N GLY A 35 14.35 -11.88 -17.16
CA GLY A 35 15.39 -11.49 -18.11
C GLY A 35 16.81 -11.95 -17.75
N ASN A 36 16.96 -13.11 -17.08
CA ASN A 36 18.26 -13.62 -16.58
C ASN A 36 19.00 -12.69 -15.62
N SER A 37 18.28 -11.87 -14.89
CA SER A 37 18.81 -10.85 -13.96
C SER A 37 19.30 -11.42 -12.62
N TYR A 38 19.85 -12.65 -12.61
CA TYR A 38 20.42 -13.20 -11.38
C TYR A 38 21.68 -12.42 -10.98
N VAL A 39 21.67 -11.93 -9.75
CA VAL A 39 22.84 -11.36 -9.06
C VAL A 39 22.93 -11.99 -7.68
N CYS A 40 24.03 -12.69 -7.42
CA CYS A 40 24.25 -13.34 -6.14
C CYS A 40 24.27 -12.31 -5.01
N ARG A 41 23.38 -12.43 -4.04
CA ARG A 41 23.27 -11.50 -2.90
C ARG A 41 24.47 -11.53 -1.96
N LYS A 42 25.31 -12.60 -2.03
CA LYS A 42 26.51 -12.74 -1.19
C LYS A 42 27.78 -12.17 -1.82
N CYS A 43 27.94 -12.29 -3.14
CA CYS A 43 29.22 -11.94 -3.79
C CYS A 43 29.09 -11.17 -5.11
N GLY A 44 27.85 -10.80 -5.52
CA GLY A 44 27.60 -10.03 -6.74
C GLY A 44 27.79 -10.79 -8.07
N ASN A 45 28.19 -12.08 -8.05
CA ASN A 45 28.36 -12.87 -9.27
C ASN A 45 27.03 -13.07 -9.99
N THR A 46 27.04 -13.04 -11.32
CA THR A 46 25.84 -13.15 -12.18
C THR A 46 25.59 -14.55 -12.73
N HIS A 47 26.57 -15.47 -12.57
CA HIS A 47 26.47 -16.84 -13.04
C HIS A 47 25.92 -17.78 -11.96
N TYR A 48 24.99 -18.64 -12.34
CA TYR A 48 24.35 -19.60 -11.46
C TYR A 48 24.17 -20.96 -12.12
N CYS A 49 23.98 -21.99 -11.31
CA CYS A 49 23.49 -23.30 -11.68
C CYS A 49 22.23 -23.63 -10.87
N LYS A 50 21.57 -24.76 -11.17
CA LYS A 50 20.44 -25.25 -10.40
C LYS A 50 20.83 -25.42 -8.94
N GLY A 51 20.01 -24.89 -8.03
CA GLY A 51 20.21 -25.02 -6.59
C GLY A 51 19.69 -26.36 -6.03
N ARG A 52 19.73 -26.50 -4.70
CA ARG A 52 19.36 -27.74 -4.00
C ARG A 52 17.84 -28.00 -4.01
N SER A 53 17.06 -26.92 -3.89
CA SER A 53 15.59 -27.01 -3.95
C SER A 53 15.05 -26.60 -5.31
N PRO A 54 13.83 -27.03 -5.67
CA PRO A 54 13.13 -26.50 -6.83
C PRO A 54 13.09 -24.97 -6.80
N TYR A 55 13.22 -24.36 -7.99
CA TYR A 55 13.21 -22.89 -8.11
C TYR A 55 14.28 -22.16 -7.27
N SER A 56 15.39 -22.81 -6.89
CA SER A 56 16.55 -22.15 -6.29
C SER A 56 17.70 -22.00 -7.29
N ARG A 57 18.54 -20.97 -7.10
CA ARG A 57 19.72 -20.70 -7.91
C ARG A 57 20.97 -20.72 -7.03
N ARG A 58 21.95 -21.52 -7.43
CA ARG A 58 23.23 -21.64 -6.72
C ARG A 58 24.30 -20.85 -7.46
N CYS A 59 24.92 -19.91 -6.76
CA CYS A 59 26.04 -19.14 -7.29
C CYS A 59 27.20 -20.03 -7.66
N THR A 60 27.73 -19.91 -8.88
CA THR A 60 28.88 -20.72 -9.34
C THR A 60 30.17 -20.33 -8.63
N ARG A 61 30.30 -19.07 -8.17
CA ARG A 61 31.50 -18.54 -7.50
C ARG A 61 31.52 -18.90 -5.99
N CYS A 62 30.57 -18.41 -5.21
CA CYS A 62 30.59 -18.56 -3.74
C CYS A 62 29.73 -19.72 -3.21
N LYS A 63 29.10 -20.48 -4.11
CA LYS A 63 28.24 -21.63 -3.80
C LYS A 63 27.01 -21.30 -2.93
N TYR A 64 26.70 -20.00 -2.75
CA TYR A 64 25.49 -19.57 -2.04
C TYR A 64 24.25 -20.07 -2.80
N ASP A 65 23.38 -20.77 -2.08
CA ASP A 65 22.13 -21.32 -2.61
C ASP A 65 20.98 -20.40 -2.24
N GLU A 66 20.38 -19.74 -3.24
CA GLU A 66 19.35 -18.74 -3.06
C GLU A 66 18.00 -19.30 -3.47
N SER A 67 17.07 -19.42 -2.51
CA SER A 67 15.68 -19.77 -2.79
C SER A 67 14.96 -18.60 -3.47
N VAL A 68 13.86 -18.91 -4.16
CA VAL A 68 13.04 -17.88 -4.81
C VAL A 68 12.46 -16.87 -3.83
N THR A 69 12.14 -17.28 -2.60
CA THR A 69 11.61 -16.41 -1.55
C THR A 69 12.69 -15.65 -0.78
N SER A 70 13.94 -16.10 -0.85
CA SER A 70 15.06 -15.48 -0.11
C SER A 70 15.17 -13.98 -0.41
N GLY A 71 15.16 -13.18 0.65
CA GLY A 71 15.26 -11.72 0.58
C GLY A 71 14.06 -10.99 -0.01
N THR A 72 12.93 -11.65 -0.11
CA THR A 72 11.64 -11.05 -0.46
C THR A 72 10.79 -10.89 0.80
N MET A 73 9.66 -10.19 0.70
CA MET A 73 8.72 -10.08 1.83
C MET A 73 8.06 -11.42 2.21
N ILE A 74 8.16 -12.44 1.35
CA ILE A 74 7.66 -13.80 1.59
C ILE A 74 8.75 -14.67 2.26
N ASP A 75 9.98 -14.16 2.40
CA ASP A 75 11.07 -14.89 3.03
C ASP A 75 10.68 -15.36 4.44
N LYS A 76 11.02 -16.62 4.73
CA LYS A 76 10.71 -17.29 6.02
C LYS A 76 9.22 -17.29 6.38
N CYS A 77 8.34 -17.32 5.38
CA CYS A 77 6.92 -17.56 5.62
C CYS A 77 6.75 -18.92 6.30
N LYS A 78 5.96 -18.97 7.40
CA LYS A 78 5.78 -20.17 8.23
C LYS A 78 4.61 -21.06 7.80
N PHE A 79 3.98 -20.74 6.69
CA PHE A 79 2.86 -21.48 6.12
C PHE A 79 3.05 -21.64 4.61
N PRO A 80 2.34 -22.55 3.93
CA PRO A 80 2.51 -22.85 2.51
C PRO A 80 2.43 -21.60 1.62
N ILE A 81 3.26 -21.55 0.58
CA ILE A 81 3.28 -20.43 -0.34
C ILE A 81 1.95 -20.21 -1.05
N LEU A 82 1.22 -21.29 -1.30
CA LEU A 82 -0.13 -21.26 -1.87
C LEU A 82 -1.07 -20.40 -1.01
N LEU A 83 -1.06 -20.60 0.31
CA LEU A 83 -1.87 -19.78 1.22
C LEU A 83 -1.41 -18.32 1.23
N ALA A 84 -0.10 -18.06 1.13
CA ALA A 84 0.41 -16.70 1.01
C ALA A 84 -0.13 -15.99 -0.23
N PHE A 85 -0.21 -16.70 -1.36
CA PHE A 85 -0.80 -16.19 -2.60
C PHE A 85 -2.29 -15.92 -2.47
N HIS A 86 -3.04 -16.87 -1.89
CA HIS A 86 -4.48 -16.71 -1.66
C HIS A 86 -4.78 -15.51 -0.76
N ILE A 87 -4.06 -15.37 0.34
CA ILE A 87 -4.21 -14.22 1.26
C ILE A 87 -3.87 -12.91 0.56
N ALA A 88 -2.75 -12.84 -0.18
CA ALA A 88 -2.35 -11.65 -0.92
C ALA A 88 -3.40 -11.26 -1.98
N PHE A 89 -3.90 -12.24 -2.73
CA PHE A 89 -4.96 -12.04 -3.71
C PHE A 89 -6.24 -11.49 -3.08
N LYS A 90 -6.71 -12.10 -2.00
CA LYS A 90 -7.91 -11.64 -1.28
C LYS A 90 -7.76 -10.21 -0.76
N ILE A 91 -6.63 -9.89 -0.12
CA ILE A 91 -6.39 -8.55 0.43
C ILE A 91 -6.39 -7.48 -0.68
N CYS A 92 -5.79 -7.76 -1.84
CA CYS A 92 -5.71 -6.75 -2.90
C CYS A 92 -6.97 -6.64 -3.77
N THR A 93 -7.77 -7.72 -3.92
CA THR A 93 -8.94 -7.73 -4.81
C THR A 93 -10.27 -7.47 -4.11
N LYS A 94 -10.39 -7.81 -2.82
CA LYS A 94 -11.64 -7.62 -2.06
C LYS A 94 -11.90 -6.12 -1.85
N LYS A 95 -13.00 -5.59 -2.35
CA LYS A 95 -13.34 -4.16 -2.30
C LYS A 95 -13.31 -3.59 -0.88
N LYS A 96 -13.84 -4.34 0.08
CA LYS A 96 -13.86 -3.95 1.50
C LYS A 96 -12.56 -4.30 2.24
N GLY A 97 -11.59 -5.00 1.61
CA GLY A 97 -10.45 -5.57 2.33
C GLY A 97 -10.84 -6.77 3.19
N MET A 98 -9.93 -7.23 4.04
CA MET A 98 -10.15 -8.32 4.99
C MET A 98 -9.46 -8.02 6.32
N SER A 99 -10.10 -8.36 7.43
CA SER A 99 -9.47 -8.32 8.75
C SER A 99 -8.53 -9.52 8.94
N SER A 100 -7.63 -9.45 9.93
CA SER A 100 -6.78 -10.60 10.27
C SER A 100 -7.58 -11.76 10.90
N LEU A 101 -8.73 -11.46 11.48
CA LEU A 101 -9.64 -12.46 12.03
C LEU A 101 -10.32 -13.23 10.90
N GLU A 102 -10.93 -12.53 9.91
CA GLU A 102 -11.50 -13.18 8.73
C GLU A 102 -10.48 -14.05 7.99
N LEU A 103 -9.22 -13.57 7.86
CA LEU A 103 -8.14 -14.37 7.25
C LEU A 103 -7.82 -15.61 8.09
N SER A 104 -7.84 -15.50 9.41
CA SER A 104 -7.63 -16.63 10.34
C SER A 104 -8.70 -17.71 10.17
N GLU A 105 -9.95 -17.29 10.11
CA GLU A 105 -11.11 -18.17 9.95
C GLU A 105 -11.12 -18.82 8.54
N GLU A 106 -10.90 -18.05 7.48
CA GLU A 106 -10.94 -18.54 6.10
C GLU A 106 -9.81 -19.54 5.78
N TYR A 107 -8.60 -19.34 6.37
CA TYR A 107 -7.42 -20.13 6.02
C TYR A 107 -6.93 -21.09 7.13
N GLY A 108 -7.60 -21.14 8.28
CA GLY A 108 -7.22 -21.99 9.39
C GLY A 108 -5.85 -21.66 10.00
N LEU A 109 -5.41 -20.42 9.89
CA LEU A 109 -4.15 -19.93 10.45
C LEU A 109 -4.39 -19.18 11.76
N ARG A 110 -3.36 -19.09 12.63
CA ARG A 110 -3.46 -18.26 13.83
C ARG A 110 -3.64 -16.78 13.44
N GLN A 111 -4.56 -16.07 14.08
CA GLN A 111 -4.84 -14.64 13.81
C GLN A 111 -3.56 -13.78 13.84
N LYS A 112 -2.66 -14.02 14.79
CA LYS A 112 -1.37 -13.32 14.85
C LYS A 112 -0.53 -13.53 13.59
N THR A 113 -0.49 -14.75 13.05
CA THR A 113 0.22 -15.07 11.80
C THR A 113 -0.39 -14.32 10.60
N CYS A 114 -1.72 -14.30 10.51
CA CYS A 114 -2.43 -13.54 9.48
C CYS A 114 -2.18 -12.03 9.60
N TRP A 115 -2.18 -11.50 10.82
CA TRP A 115 -1.93 -10.10 11.09
C TRP A 115 -0.50 -9.68 10.72
N GLU A 116 0.52 -10.47 11.10
CA GLU A 116 1.91 -10.24 10.74
C GLU A 116 2.13 -10.30 9.21
N PHE A 117 1.49 -11.25 8.53
CA PHE A 117 1.60 -11.38 7.09
C PHE A 117 0.85 -10.26 6.36
N LYS A 118 -0.35 -9.90 6.81
CA LYS A 118 -1.09 -8.74 6.31
C LYS A 118 -0.27 -7.46 6.42
N TRP A 119 0.43 -7.25 7.54
CA TRP A 119 1.30 -6.10 7.71
C TRP A 119 2.44 -6.07 6.68
N LYS A 120 3.08 -7.20 6.37
CA LYS A 120 4.07 -7.30 5.29
C LYS A 120 3.48 -6.91 3.93
N ILE A 121 2.27 -7.37 3.64
CA ILE A 121 1.54 -6.99 2.41
C ILE A 121 1.31 -5.49 2.36
N GLN A 122 0.89 -4.87 3.46
CA GLN A 122 0.68 -3.42 3.57
C GLN A 122 1.99 -2.64 3.32
N GLN A 123 3.13 -3.12 3.80
CA GLN A 123 4.43 -2.51 3.47
C GLN A 123 4.75 -2.59 1.96
N ALA A 124 4.37 -3.67 1.28
CA ALA A 124 4.49 -3.76 -0.18
C ALA A 124 3.51 -2.84 -0.92
N MET A 125 2.40 -2.49 -0.31
CA MET A 125 1.39 -1.58 -0.87
C MET A 125 1.76 -0.10 -0.76
N LYS A 126 2.73 0.25 0.09
CA LYS A 126 3.22 1.62 0.30
C LYS A 126 3.56 2.29 -1.03
N SER A 127 3.12 3.52 -1.21
CA SER A 127 3.44 4.29 -2.42
C SER A 127 4.93 4.60 -2.51
N SER A 128 5.48 4.44 -3.72
CA SER A 128 6.88 4.80 -4.01
C SER A 128 7.13 6.31 -4.14
N GLY A 129 6.07 7.11 -4.23
CA GLY A 129 6.17 8.54 -4.56
C GLY A 129 6.49 8.86 -6.04
N LYS A 130 6.70 7.86 -6.89
CA LYS A 130 7.07 8.06 -8.32
C LYS A 130 5.94 8.56 -9.21
N HIS A 131 4.75 8.73 -8.68
CA HIS A 131 3.57 9.18 -9.41
C HIS A 131 2.88 10.30 -8.61
N PRO A 132 3.47 11.51 -8.57
CA PRO A 132 2.86 12.63 -7.89
C PRO A 132 1.52 13.00 -8.54
N LEU A 133 0.63 13.61 -7.76
CA LEU A 133 -0.64 14.14 -8.23
C LEU A 133 -0.39 15.39 -9.07
N THR A 134 -1.15 15.55 -10.15
CA THR A 134 -1.02 16.64 -11.12
C THR A 134 -2.36 17.32 -11.37
N GLY A 135 -2.36 18.42 -12.11
CA GLY A 135 -3.58 19.16 -12.40
C GLY A 135 -4.18 19.79 -11.13
N GLU A 136 -5.49 19.71 -10.96
CA GLU A 136 -6.16 20.19 -9.74
C GLU A 136 -6.10 19.10 -8.66
N VAL A 137 -5.59 19.47 -7.48
CA VAL A 137 -5.39 18.59 -6.34
C VAL A 137 -6.04 19.18 -5.09
N HIS A 138 -7.06 18.53 -4.56
CA HIS A 138 -7.65 18.91 -3.28
C HIS A 138 -6.85 18.30 -2.14
N VAL A 139 -6.54 19.09 -1.11
CA VAL A 139 -5.82 18.64 0.09
C VAL A 139 -6.61 19.06 1.33
N ASP A 140 -6.75 18.11 2.26
CA ASP A 140 -7.44 18.33 3.53
C ASP A 140 -6.85 17.42 4.62
N GLU A 141 -6.96 17.82 5.88
CA GLU A 141 -6.58 16.99 7.01
C GLU A 141 -7.79 16.61 7.87
N PHE A 142 -7.76 15.39 8.40
CA PHE A 142 -8.84 14.86 9.19
C PHE A 142 -8.36 13.97 10.34
N TYR A 143 -9.18 13.90 11.39
CA TYR A 143 -8.92 13.02 12.51
C TYR A 143 -9.53 11.64 12.31
N VAL A 144 -8.78 10.61 12.72
CA VAL A 144 -9.22 9.22 12.86
C VAL A 144 -9.17 8.81 14.34
N GLY A 145 -10.28 8.31 14.84
CA GLY A 145 -10.46 7.90 16.24
C GLY A 145 -11.92 8.12 16.68
N GLY A 146 -12.28 7.58 17.83
CA GLY A 146 -13.59 7.82 18.45
C GLY A 146 -13.72 9.22 19.04
N GLU A 147 -14.89 9.57 19.50
CA GLU A 147 -15.12 10.78 20.31
C GLU A 147 -14.32 10.68 21.60
N GLU A 148 -13.81 11.80 22.07
CA GLU A 148 -13.05 11.92 23.30
C GLU A 148 -13.70 13.02 24.14
N ASP A 149 -14.22 12.64 25.33
CA ASP A 149 -14.87 13.57 26.22
C ASP A 149 -13.91 14.69 26.66
N GLY A 150 -14.38 15.92 26.61
CA GLY A 150 -13.63 17.10 27.03
C GLY A 150 -12.50 17.53 26.10
N ILE A 151 -12.32 16.87 24.94
CA ILE A 151 -11.31 17.24 23.93
C ILE A 151 -12.01 17.79 22.70
N ILE A 152 -11.93 19.10 22.53
CA ILE A 152 -12.54 19.83 21.41
C ILE A 152 -11.45 20.27 20.42
N GLY A 153 -11.72 20.09 19.14
CA GLY A 153 -10.87 20.58 18.04
C GLY A 153 -9.53 19.86 17.89
N ARG A 154 -8.50 20.62 17.47
CA ARG A 154 -7.13 20.12 17.20
C ARG A 154 -6.27 20.07 18.48
N ASN A 155 -6.74 19.38 19.51
CA ASN A 155 -6.02 19.28 20.77
C ASN A 155 -4.90 18.22 20.71
N PRO A 156 -3.61 18.57 20.94
CA PRO A 156 -2.49 17.63 20.90
C PRO A 156 -2.51 16.55 21.98
N LYS A 157 -3.31 16.73 23.05
CA LYS A 157 -3.47 15.73 24.12
C LYS A 157 -4.44 14.60 23.76
N GLY A 158 -5.15 14.71 22.62
CA GLY A 158 -6.07 13.69 22.14
C GLY A 158 -5.38 12.44 21.64
N LYS A 159 -6.07 11.28 21.76
CA LYS A 159 -5.62 9.99 21.20
C LYS A 159 -5.94 9.86 19.71
N LYS A 160 -6.69 10.79 19.13
CA LYS A 160 -7.01 10.82 17.71
C LYS A 160 -5.75 10.97 16.87
N LYS A 161 -5.71 10.29 15.74
CA LYS A 161 -4.60 10.37 14.77
C LYS A 161 -4.99 11.38 13.72
N LEU A 162 -4.10 12.33 13.45
CA LEU A 162 -4.26 13.28 12.37
C LEU A 162 -3.70 12.70 11.06
N VAL A 163 -4.47 12.84 10.01
CA VAL A 163 -4.13 12.34 8.67
C VAL A 163 -4.30 13.48 7.68
N ILE A 164 -3.28 13.74 6.87
CA ILE A 164 -3.40 14.58 5.68
C ILE A 164 -3.72 13.69 4.48
N ALA A 165 -4.63 14.12 3.61
CA ALA A 165 -4.93 13.44 2.36
C ALA A 165 -4.92 14.42 1.19
N ALA A 166 -4.55 13.91 0.02
CA ALA A 166 -4.61 14.63 -1.25
C ALA A 166 -5.36 13.78 -2.29
N LEU A 167 -6.22 14.43 -3.05
CA LEU A 167 -7.07 13.82 -4.07
C LEU A 167 -6.96 14.60 -5.37
N GLU A 168 -6.57 13.94 -6.44
CA GLU A 168 -6.52 14.49 -7.78
C GLU A 168 -7.94 14.58 -8.35
N ILE A 169 -8.32 15.76 -8.81
CA ILE A 169 -9.62 16.03 -9.44
C ILE A 169 -9.44 15.96 -10.96
N VAL A 170 -10.26 15.15 -11.61
CA VAL A 170 -10.22 14.98 -13.06
C VAL A 170 -11.61 15.22 -13.66
N LYS A 171 -11.67 15.50 -14.97
CA LYS A 171 -12.95 15.69 -15.65
C LYS A 171 -13.88 14.49 -15.43
N GLY A 172 -15.02 14.75 -14.81
CA GLY A 172 -16.03 13.72 -14.53
C GLY A 172 -15.75 12.81 -13.32
N GLY A 173 -14.77 13.14 -12.46
CA GLY A 173 -14.52 12.32 -11.27
C GLY A 173 -13.23 12.63 -10.53
N VAL A 174 -12.59 11.58 -10.03
CA VAL A 174 -11.37 11.69 -9.24
C VAL A 174 -10.28 10.78 -9.79
N GLY A 175 -9.05 11.26 -9.75
CA GLY A 175 -7.85 10.54 -10.15
C GLY A 175 -7.26 9.69 -9.04
N ARG A 176 -5.98 9.89 -8.75
CA ARG A 176 -5.26 9.24 -7.67
C ARG A 176 -5.45 9.98 -6.34
N ALA A 177 -5.18 9.27 -5.26
CA ALA A 177 -5.17 9.86 -3.94
C ALA A 177 -4.05 9.27 -3.09
N TYR A 178 -3.58 10.04 -2.12
CA TYR A 178 -2.62 9.61 -1.11
C TYR A 178 -3.03 10.15 0.25
N ALA A 179 -2.65 9.44 1.31
CA ALA A 179 -2.81 9.94 2.67
C ALA A 179 -1.61 9.56 3.53
N GLN A 180 -1.32 10.38 4.54
CA GLN A 180 -0.22 10.18 5.46
C GLN A 180 -0.62 10.59 6.87
N VAL A 181 -0.22 9.78 7.85
CA VAL A 181 -0.31 10.16 9.26
C VAL A 181 0.68 11.29 9.54
N ILE A 182 0.22 12.34 10.20
CA ILE A 182 1.02 13.51 10.56
C ILE A 182 0.90 13.77 12.06
N ASP A 183 1.86 14.49 12.62
CA ASP A 183 1.87 14.79 14.05
C ASP A 183 0.95 15.96 14.38
N ASP A 184 0.94 16.98 13.55
CA ASP A 184 0.11 18.19 13.70
C ASP A 184 -0.24 18.79 12.32
N ALA A 185 -1.10 19.81 12.31
CA ALA A 185 -1.54 20.52 11.12
C ALA A 185 -0.64 21.74 10.82
N SER A 186 0.68 21.58 10.90
CA SER A 186 1.65 22.61 10.59
C SER A 186 2.29 22.43 9.21
N ALA A 187 2.84 23.50 8.66
CA ALA A 187 3.59 23.46 7.40
C ALA A 187 4.78 22.47 7.46
N THR A 188 5.41 22.32 8.61
CA THR A 188 6.53 21.38 8.82
C THR A 188 6.06 19.93 8.65
N SER A 189 4.89 19.59 9.22
CA SER A 189 4.28 18.26 9.09
C SER A 189 3.71 17.99 7.70
N PHE A 190 3.24 19.03 7.00
CA PHE A 190 2.70 18.90 5.64
C PHE A 190 3.78 18.77 4.56
N ARG A 191 4.92 19.45 4.72
CA ARG A 191 5.97 19.55 3.68
C ARG A 191 6.44 18.20 3.15
N PRO A 192 6.78 17.18 3.96
CA PRO A 192 7.22 15.88 3.45
C PRO A 192 6.13 15.16 2.61
N PHE A 193 4.86 15.39 2.93
CA PHE A 193 3.74 14.83 2.16
C PHE A 193 3.61 15.51 0.79
N PHE A 194 3.69 16.84 0.76
CA PHE A 194 3.65 17.62 -0.48
C PHE A 194 4.82 17.25 -1.40
N GLU A 195 6.04 17.25 -0.90
CA GLU A 195 7.25 16.89 -1.67
C GLU A 195 7.18 15.50 -2.28
N LYS A 196 6.56 14.56 -1.58
CA LYS A 196 6.49 13.17 -2.02
C LYS A 196 5.36 12.88 -2.98
N TYR A 197 4.21 13.55 -2.81
CA TYR A 197 2.98 13.13 -3.45
C TYR A 197 2.34 14.14 -4.39
N ILE A 198 2.78 15.39 -4.41
CA ILE A 198 2.18 16.45 -5.21
C ILE A 198 3.22 17.05 -6.14
N SER A 199 2.87 17.17 -7.43
CA SER A 199 3.72 17.85 -8.40
C SER A 199 3.82 19.35 -8.09
N LYS A 200 4.96 19.95 -8.38
CA LYS A 200 5.16 21.41 -8.28
C LYS A 200 4.24 22.19 -9.23
N ASP A 201 3.87 21.57 -10.34
CA ASP A 201 3.01 22.18 -11.37
C ASP A 201 1.51 22.00 -11.08
N ALA A 202 1.15 21.34 -9.98
CA ALA A 202 -0.25 21.16 -9.62
C ALA A 202 -0.86 22.42 -9.05
N THR A 203 -2.13 22.67 -9.36
CA THR A 203 -2.95 23.68 -8.66
C THR A 203 -3.58 23.00 -7.44
N ILE A 204 -3.15 23.40 -6.26
CA ILE A 204 -3.56 22.78 -5.00
C ILE A 204 -4.68 23.63 -4.39
N VAL A 205 -5.78 22.99 -4.05
CA VAL A 205 -6.92 23.65 -3.42
C VAL A 205 -7.08 23.12 -2.00
N THR A 206 -7.10 24.03 -1.02
CA THR A 206 -7.23 23.71 0.41
C THR A 206 -8.30 24.58 1.06
N ASP A 207 -8.70 24.25 2.30
CA ASP A 207 -9.41 25.18 3.14
C ASP A 207 -8.53 26.37 3.55
N GLU A 208 -9.10 27.34 4.29
CA GLU A 208 -8.41 28.57 4.75
C GLU A 208 -7.49 28.32 5.96
N TRP A 209 -7.07 27.08 6.23
CA TRP A 209 -6.19 26.79 7.36
C TRP A 209 -4.80 27.42 7.20
N ASN A 210 -4.36 28.11 8.25
CA ASN A 210 -3.10 28.86 8.24
C ASN A 210 -1.85 27.97 8.04
N GLY A 211 -1.91 26.68 8.37
CA GLY A 211 -0.82 25.73 8.20
C GLY A 211 -0.35 25.57 6.76
N TYR A 212 -1.19 25.88 5.77
CA TYR A 212 -0.84 25.82 4.35
C TYR A 212 -0.09 27.07 3.85
N LYS A 213 -0.24 28.23 4.49
CA LYS A 213 0.34 29.49 4.03
C LYS A 213 1.86 29.46 3.77
N PRO A 214 2.69 28.86 4.65
CA PRO A 214 4.13 28.81 4.39
C PRO A 214 4.51 27.97 3.16
N LEU A 215 3.64 27.05 2.70
CA LEU A 215 3.86 26.22 1.52
C LEU A 215 3.55 26.95 0.21
N MET A 216 2.81 28.08 0.25
CA MET A 216 2.50 28.90 -0.92
C MET A 216 3.74 29.50 -1.59
N ARG A 217 4.89 29.51 -0.91
CA ARG A 217 6.18 29.92 -1.49
C ARG A 217 6.71 28.92 -2.51
N ASP A 218 6.35 27.65 -2.35
CA ASP A 218 6.92 26.52 -3.10
C ASP A 218 5.90 25.84 -4.01
N TYR A 219 4.59 26.08 -3.78
CA TYR A 219 3.47 25.44 -4.46
C TYR A 219 2.40 26.46 -4.85
N ASN A 220 1.70 26.21 -5.94
CA ASN A 220 0.53 26.98 -6.34
C ASN A 220 -0.68 26.54 -5.52
N ILE A 221 -0.95 27.20 -4.40
CA ILE A 221 -2.02 26.88 -3.45
C ILE A 221 -3.11 27.95 -3.51
N GLU A 222 -4.32 27.54 -3.80
CA GLU A 222 -5.54 28.33 -3.70
C GLU A 222 -6.29 27.94 -2.43
N GLN A 223 -6.49 28.90 -1.53
CA GLN A 223 -7.33 28.68 -0.35
C GLN A 223 -8.77 29.07 -0.67
N ARG A 224 -9.71 28.19 -0.34
CA ARG A 224 -11.15 28.41 -0.52
C ARG A 224 -11.88 28.13 0.78
N ARG A 225 -12.89 28.96 1.10
CA ARG A 225 -13.75 28.72 2.26
C ARG A 225 -14.46 27.38 2.14
N SER A 226 -14.44 26.57 3.21
CA SER A 226 -14.96 25.19 3.18
C SER A 226 -16.48 25.13 2.99
N ASP A 227 -17.24 26.16 3.46
CA ASP A 227 -18.71 26.21 3.42
C ASP A 227 -19.36 24.89 3.88
N ASP A 228 -19.02 24.47 5.10
CA ASP A 228 -19.46 23.19 5.71
C ASP A 228 -19.17 21.97 4.81
N GLY A 229 -18.08 22.02 4.06
CA GLY A 229 -17.65 20.94 3.17
C GLY A 229 -18.26 20.97 1.76
N LYS A 230 -19.17 21.89 1.48
CA LYS A 230 -19.80 21.98 0.15
C LYS A 230 -18.82 22.39 -0.96
N ALA A 231 -17.76 23.11 -0.60
CA ALA A 231 -16.71 23.52 -1.54
C ALA A 231 -15.82 22.33 -2.00
N PHE A 232 -15.79 21.21 -1.25
CA PHE A 232 -14.90 20.08 -1.52
C PHE A 232 -15.61 18.73 -1.47
N PRO A 233 -16.73 18.52 -2.21
CA PRO A 233 -17.59 17.36 -2.05
C PRO A 233 -16.85 16.04 -2.32
N GLN A 234 -15.98 15.96 -3.34
CA GLN A 234 -15.23 14.74 -3.69
C GLN A 234 -14.21 14.40 -2.59
N MET A 235 -13.54 15.39 -2.02
CA MET A 235 -12.57 15.21 -0.93
C MET A 235 -13.26 14.70 0.33
N HIS A 236 -14.39 15.30 0.71
CA HIS A 236 -15.18 14.87 1.87
C HIS A 236 -15.73 13.45 1.69
N ILE A 237 -16.23 13.10 0.50
CA ILE A 237 -16.65 11.72 0.17
C ILE A 237 -15.46 10.75 0.31
N HIS A 238 -14.27 11.14 -0.16
CA HIS A 238 -13.06 10.32 -0.04
C HIS A 238 -12.68 10.09 1.43
N ILE A 239 -12.68 11.14 2.25
CA ILE A 239 -12.42 11.07 3.69
C ILE A 239 -13.47 10.19 4.40
N MET A 240 -14.76 10.36 4.08
CA MET A 240 -15.83 9.52 4.63
C MET A 240 -15.64 8.04 4.29
N ASN A 241 -15.23 7.75 3.06
CA ASN A 241 -14.95 6.37 2.61
C ASN A 241 -13.76 5.77 3.37
N ILE A 242 -12.67 6.53 3.59
CA ILE A 242 -11.54 6.08 4.41
C ILE A 242 -12.00 5.78 5.84
N LYS A 243 -12.71 6.71 6.48
CA LYS A 243 -13.21 6.55 7.85
C LYS A 243 -14.18 5.36 7.97
N GLY A 244 -15.08 5.19 7.01
CA GLY A 244 -16.02 4.06 6.95
C GLY A 244 -15.31 2.73 6.78
N TRP A 245 -14.30 2.66 5.88
CA TRP A 245 -13.49 1.48 5.69
C TRP A 245 -12.69 1.11 6.95
N LEU A 246 -12.04 2.08 7.58
CA LEU A 246 -11.30 1.85 8.83
C LEU A 246 -12.21 1.30 9.92
N ARG A 247 -13.38 1.90 10.14
CA ARG A 247 -14.35 1.42 11.14
C ARG A 247 -14.86 0.00 10.85
N GLY A 248 -15.07 -0.34 9.57
CA GLY A 248 -15.62 -1.64 9.18
C GLY A 248 -14.62 -2.81 9.26
N ILE A 249 -13.30 -2.55 9.21
CA ILE A 249 -12.27 -3.59 9.14
C ILE A 249 -11.28 -3.51 10.32
N HIS A 250 -11.01 -2.30 10.83
CA HIS A 250 -9.98 -2.04 11.81
C HIS A 250 -10.57 -1.26 12.99
N HIS A 251 -11.31 -1.96 13.87
CA HIS A 251 -11.96 -1.34 15.03
C HIS A 251 -10.98 -0.64 15.98
N HIS A 252 -9.74 -1.12 16.04
CA HIS A 252 -8.67 -0.51 16.80
C HIS A 252 -7.44 -0.26 15.93
N CYS A 253 -7.12 1.02 15.69
CA CYS A 253 -5.96 1.44 14.89
C CYS A 253 -4.94 2.11 15.80
N SER A 254 -3.81 1.46 16.06
CA SER A 254 -2.68 2.14 16.71
C SER A 254 -2.01 3.15 15.75
N LYS A 255 -1.30 4.15 16.29
CA LYS A 255 -0.61 5.16 15.47
C LYS A 255 0.40 4.52 14.52
N GLU A 256 1.13 3.51 15.00
CA GLU A 256 2.19 2.80 14.26
C GLU A 256 1.65 2.00 13.07
N ARG A 257 0.38 1.56 13.14
CA ARG A 257 -0.25 0.73 12.10
C ARG A 257 -1.12 1.53 11.13
N MET A 258 -1.53 2.73 11.52
CA MET A 258 -2.44 3.56 10.73
C MET A 258 -1.93 3.79 9.31
N GLN A 259 -0.63 4.07 9.14
CA GLN A 259 -0.05 4.29 7.81
C GLN A 259 -0.20 3.06 6.91
N GLY A 260 0.01 1.85 7.44
CA GLY A 260 -0.17 0.61 6.67
C GLY A 260 -1.61 0.42 6.18
N TYR A 261 -2.59 0.80 6.98
CA TYR A 261 -4.01 0.77 6.58
C TYR A 261 -4.29 1.80 5.48
N LEU A 262 -3.79 3.01 5.61
CA LEU A 262 -3.93 4.05 4.58
C LEU A 262 -3.25 3.62 3.27
N ASP A 263 -2.07 3.01 3.34
CA ASP A 263 -1.35 2.48 2.18
C ASP A 263 -2.15 1.36 1.49
N GLU A 264 -2.77 0.44 2.24
CA GLU A 264 -3.64 -0.62 1.72
C GLU A 264 -4.87 -0.03 1.01
N TYR A 265 -5.54 0.95 1.64
CA TYR A 265 -6.71 1.61 1.05
C TYR A 265 -6.35 2.30 -0.28
N HIS A 266 -5.30 3.12 -0.28
CA HIS A 266 -4.90 3.89 -1.46
C HIS A 266 -4.24 3.03 -2.54
N PHE A 267 -3.62 1.90 -2.19
CA PHE A 267 -3.13 0.94 -3.18
C PHE A 267 -4.27 0.40 -4.05
N ARG A 268 -5.40 0.02 -3.45
CA ARG A 268 -6.61 -0.43 -4.18
C ARG A 268 -7.30 0.73 -4.87
N PHE A 269 -7.51 1.85 -4.18
CA PHE A 269 -8.16 3.03 -4.74
C PHE A 269 -7.47 3.51 -6.02
N ASN A 270 -6.15 3.64 -6.01
CA ASN A 270 -5.38 4.10 -7.15
C ASN A 270 -5.29 3.11 -8.31
N ARG A 271 -5.78 1.87 -8.13
CA ARG A 271 -5.84 0.82 -9.17
C ARG A 271 -7.25 0.38 -9.49
N ARG A 272 -8.26 1.09 -9.01
CA ARG A 272 -9.67 0.70 -9.18
C ARG A 272 -10.12 0.55 -10.65
N VAL A 273 -9.45 1.21 -11.58
CA VAL A 273 -9.70 1.11 -13.02
C VAL A 273 -8.91 -0.05 -13.67
N HIS A 274 -7.83 -0.52 -13.01
CA HIS A 274 -6.94 -1.58 -13.49
C HIS A 274 -6.79 -2.69 -12.44
N MET A 275 -7.92 -3.13 -11.89
CA MET A 275 -7.94 -4.17 -10.86
C MET A 275 -7.45 -5.53 -11.37
N ASP A 276 -7.55 -5.78 -12.65
CA ASP A 276 -7.12 -7.03 -13.29
C ASP A 276 -5.63 -7.32 -13.12
N THR A 277 -4.79 -6.31 -12.96
CA THR A 277 -3.33 -6.45 -12.76
C THR A 277 -2.88 -6.25 -11.31
N ILE A 278 -3.81 -6.00 -10.39
CA ILE A 278 -3.47 -5.58 -9.03
C ILE A 278 -2.64 -6.63 -8.26
N PHE A 279 -2.94 -7.91 -8.46
CA PHE A 279 -2.21 -9.01 -7.83
C PHE A 279 -0.77 -9.12 -8.36
N ASP A 280 -0.57 -9.04 -9.69
CA ASP A 280 0.76 -9.05 -10.29
C ASP A 280 1.62 -7.88 -9.77
N VAL A 281 1.03 -6.68 -9.73
CA VAL A 281 1.73 -5.49 -9.19
C VAL A 281 2.10 -5.68 -7.72
N LEU A 282 1.21 -6.23 -6.90
CA LEU A 282 1.49 -6.51 -5.50
C LEU A 282 2.61 -7.54 -5.35
N THR A 283 2.52 -8.66 -6.07
CA THR A 283 3.51 -9.73 -6.00
C THR A 283 4.89 -9.26 -6.43
N ARG A 284 5.00 -8.46 -7.51
CA ARG A 284 6.28 -7.84 -7.92
C ARG A 284 6.86 -6.95 -6.82
N ARG A 285 6.04 -6.16 -6.14
CA ARG A 285 6.49 -5.34 -5.01
C ARG A 285 6.93 -6.20 -3.82
N MET A 286 6.23 -7.28 -3.52
CA MET A 286 6.62 -8.22 -2.45
C MET A 286 7.94 -8.92 -2.75
N VAL A 287 8.24 -9.20 -4.03
CA VAL A 287 9.52 -9.78 -4.47
C VAL A 287 10.65 -8.75 -4.44
N SER A 288 10.39 -7.51 -4.85
CA SER A 288 11.42 -6.46 -4.98
C SER A 288 11.78 -5.81 -3.64
N ASN A 289 10.88 -5.85 -2.66
CA ASN A 289 11.10 -5.25 -1.36
C ASN A 289 11.76 -6.24 -0.39
N GLN A 290 12.69 -5.73 0.41
CA GLN A 290 13.32 -6.54 1.45
C GLN A 290 12.33 -6.92 2.57
N PRO A 291 12.54 -8.07 3.24
CA PRO A 291 11.69 -8.48 4.33
C PRO A 291 11.76 -7.45 5.46
N THR A 292 10.60 -6.90 5.83
CA THR A 292 10.48 -6.03 6.99
C THR A 292 10.31 -6.91 8.23
N ARG A 293 11.14 -6.70 9.24
CA ARG A 293 10.99 -7.35 10.55
C ARG A 293 10.00 -6.53 11.38
N LEU A 294 9.12 -7.22 12.10
CA LEU A 294 8.25 -6.66 13.14
C LEU A 294 9.07 -6.37 14.40
#